data_62108e44e7f1923d66f9f36d7b4142fd
#
_entry.id   62108e44e7f1923d66f9f36d7b4142fd
#
_cell.length_a   1.000
_cell.length_b   1.000
_cell.length_c   1.000
_cell.angle_alpha   90.00
_cell.angle_beta   90.00
_cell.angle_gamma   90.00
#
_symmetry.space_group_name_H-M   'P 1'
#
loop_
_entity.id
_entity.type
_entity.pdbx_description
1 polymer ?
#
loop_
_entity_poly.entity_id
_entity_poly.type
_entity_poly.pdbx_seq_one_letter_code
_entity_poly.pdbx_strand_id
1 'polypeptide(L)'
;MEQTQNNKEISKFDYFYQSEANQFAYYRIPKDLVINKEFSELSIPAKFLYALFLDRATLSFKNGLLDERGRVFIIYKVEALMNDSGLSNKSVAKFSNELEEYGLIKRKRLGLGQPNRIYVMNFRNRK
;
A
#
# COMPACT_ATOMS: atom_id res chain seq x y z
N MET A 1 8.99 24.41 -32.88
CA MET A 1 9.32 24.22 -32.52
C MET A 1 9.80 24.04 -32.16
N GLU A 2 9.89 23.84 -31.89
CA GLU A 2 10.45 23.65 -31.61
C GLU A 2 10.89 22.85 -31.43
N GLN A 3 11.38 22.54 -31.66
CA GLN A 3 11.93 21.92 -31.60
C GLN A 3 12.56 21.54 -31.42
N THR A 4 12.93 21.62 -31.58
CA THR A 4 13.79 21.44 -31.33
C THR A 4 14.40 21.43 -30.79
N GLN A 5 14.78 21.62 -30.75
CA GLN A 5 15.38 21.67 -30.25
C GLN A 5 15.80 21.40 -29.26
N ASN A 6 15.45 21.89 -29.15
CA ASN A 6 16.03 21.41 -27.94
C ASN A 6 15.23 20.30 -27.34
N ASN A 7 15.75 19.16 -27.49
CA ASN A 7 14.99 17.96 -27.31
C ASN A 7 14.78 17.57 -25.86
N LYS A 8 15.62 18.06 -24.94
CA LYS A 8 15.43 17.64 -23.55
C LYS A 8 14.20 18.25 -22.92
N GLU A 9 13.56 19.16 -23.62
CA GLU A 9 12.29 19.69 -23.15
C GLU A 9 11.12 18.90 -23.68
N ILE A 10 11.37 17.93 -24.52
CA ILE A 10 10.32 17.14 -25.11
C ILE A 10 10.13 15.89 -24.29
N SER A 11 9.01 15.79 -23.62
CA SER A 11 8.64 14.59 -22.90
C SER A 11 8.05 13.58 -23.88
N LYS A 12 8.26 12.28 -23.62
CA LYS A 12 7.56 11.28 -24.39
C LYS A 12 6.11 11.13 -23.95
N PHE A 13 5.70 11.85 -22.94
CA PHE A 13 4.32 11.85 -22.48
C PHE A 13 3.73 13.22 -22.72
N ASP A 14 2.41 13.26 -22.85
CA ASP A 14 1.69 14.48 -23.15
C ASP A 14 1.18 15.15 -21.87
N TYR A 15 0.69 16.35 -22.03
CA TYR A 15 0.03 17.08 -20.94
C TYR A 15 -1.35 16.47 -20.65
N PHE A 16 -1.84 16.71 -19.44
CA PHE A 16 -3.25 16.44 -19.15
C PHE A 16 -4.11 17.57 -19.70
N TYR A 17 -5.25 17.20 -20.24
CA TYR A 17 -6.25 18.15 -20.67
C TYR A 17 -7.54 17.88 -19.91
N GLN A 18 -8.08 18.92 -19.24
CA GLN A 18 -9.33 18.81 -18.53
C GLN A 18 -9.28 17.72 -17.45
N SER A 19 -10.20 16.76 -17.49
CA SER A 19 -10.34 15.77 -16.44
C SER A 19 -9.65 14.46 -16.74
N GLU A 20 -8.68 14.47 -17.64
CA GLU A 20 -8.02 13.23 -18.05
C GLU A 20 -7.30 12.53 -16.91
N ALA A 21 -6.92 13.26 -15.84
CA ALA A 21 -6.27 12.65 -14.70
C ALA A 21 -7.16 11.60 -14.03
N ASN A 22 -8.46 11.62 -14.26
CA ASN A 22 -9.39 10.68 -13.66
C ASN A 22 -9.35 9.28 -14.30
N GLN A 23 -8.58 9.11 -15.36
CA GLN A 23 -8.56 7.85 -16.09
C GLN A 23 -7.78 6.74 -15.40
N PHE A 24 -7.04 7.07 -14.34
CA PHE A 24 -6.14 6.12 -13.69
C PHE A 24 -6.83 5.37 -12.57
N ALA A 25 -6.41 4.12 -12.37
CA ALA A 25 -6.67 3.44 -11.12
C ALA A 25 -5.55 3.82 -10.13
N TYR A 26 -5.85 3.82 -8.85
CA TYR A 26 -4.92 4.34 -7.85
C TYR A 26 -4.79 3.39 -6.68
N TYR A 27 -3.59 3.30 -6.12
CA TYR A 27 -3.43 2.96 -4.73
C TYR A 27 -3.54 4.26 -3.94
N ARG A 28 -4.25 4.23 -2.83
CA ARG A 28 -4.53 5.46 -2.06
C ARG A 28 -3.76 5.45 -0.76
N ILE A 29 -2.95 6.47 -0.58
CA ILE A 29 -2.27 6.68 0.69
C ILE A 29 -3.12 7.68 1.48
N PRO A 30 -3.61 7.29 2.67
CA PRO A 30 -4.37 8.25 3.48
C PRO A 30 -3.53 9.48 3.77
N LYS A 31 -4.11 10.65 3.61
CA LYS A 31 -3.39 11.90 3.84
C LYS A 31 -2.88 11.98 5.27
N ASP A 32 -3.66 11.51 6.24
CA ASP A 32 -3.25 11.50 7.65
C ASP A 32 -1.94 10.76 7.88
N LEU A 33 -1.70 9.72 7.09
CA LEU A 33 -0.46 8.95 7.23
C LEU A 33 0.75 9.78 6.83
N VAL A 34 0.54 10.78 5.99
CA VAL A 34 1.61 11.63 5.49
C VAL A 34 1.79 12.88 6.36
N ILE A 35 0.68 13.52 6.75
CA ILE A 35 0.76 14.85 7.38
C ILE A 35 0.68 14.79 8.91
N ASN A 36 0.18 13.70 9.49
CA ASN A 36 0.05 13.59 10.94
C ASN A 36 1.42 13.35 11.55
N LYS A 37 1.78 14.16 12.54
CA LYS A 37 3.09 14.08 13.18
C LYS A 37 3.35 12.73 13.84
N GLU A 38 2.32 12.02 14.23
CA GLU A 38 2.45 10.70 14.81
C GLU A 38 3.21 9.75 13.88
N PHE A 39 3.08 9.96 12.56
CA PHE A 39 3.70 9.10 11.56
C PHE A 39 4.88 9.74 10.86
N SER A 40 5.43 10.81 11.45
CA SER A 40 6.53 11.55 10.80
C SER A 40 7.78 10.70 10.63
N GLU A 41 8.01 9.74 11.52
CA GLU A 41 9.18 8.85 11.44
C GLU A 41 8.95 7.61 10.61
N LEU A 42 7.72 7.39 10.16
CA LEU A 42 7.40 6.27 9.30
C LEU A 42 7.96 6.54 7.90
N SER A 43 8.68 5.58 7.35
CA SER A 43 9.34 5.78 6.05
C SER A 43 8.33 5.86 4.92
N ILE A 44 8.72 6.51 3.84
CA ILE A 44 7.89 6.61 2.64
C ILE A 44 7.56 5.23 2.06
N PRO A 45 8.54 4.31 1.94
CA PRO A 45 8.18 2.97 1.45
C PRO A 45 7.18 2.24 2.33
N ALA A 46 7.25 2.43 3.65
CA ALA A 46 6.27 1.81 4.54
C ALA A 46 4.88 2.38 4.31
N LYS A 47 4.77 3.69 4.11
CA LYS A 47 3.48 4.32 3.79
C LYS A 47 2.94 3.80 2.47
N PHE A 48 3.80 3.60 1.50
CA PHE A 48 3.43 3.03 0.21
C PHE A 48 2.90 1.60 0.38
N LEU A 49 3.60 0.76 1.16
CA LEU A 49 3.13 -0.59 1.42
C LEU A 49 1.79 -0.60 2.14
N TYR A 50 1.58 0.33 3.07
CA TYR A 50 0.29 0.41 3.76
C TYR A 50 -0.83 0.64 2.74
N ALA A 51 -0.59 1.46 1.72
CA ALA A 51 -1.59 1.70 0.68
C ALA A 51 -1.92 0.41 -0.09
N LEU A 52 -0.92 -0.42 -0.39
CA LEU A 52 -1.15 -1.71 -1.04
C LEU A 52 -1.95 -2.65 -0.14
N PHE A 53 -1.59 -2.70 1.14
CA PHE A 53 -2.31 -3.53 2.09
C PHE A 53 -3.76 -3.07 2.23
N LEU A 54 -3.98 -1.76 2.29
CA LEU A 54 -5.31 -1.19 2.43
C LEU A 54 -6.18 -1.52 1.22
N ASP A 55 -5.62 -1.43 0.03
CA ASP A 55 -6.31 -1.79 -1.20
C ASP A 55 -6.74 -3.26 -1.17
N ARG A 56 -5.85 -4.14 -0.73
CA ARG A 56 -6.15 -5.56 -0.63
C ARG A 56 -7.21 -5.81 0.45
N ALA A 57 -7.18 -5.04 1.52
CA ALA A 57 -8.18 -5.17 2.60
C ALA A 57 -9.58 -4.83 2.09
N THR A 58 -9.69 -3.81 1.25
CA THR A 58 -10.97 -3.45 0.66
C THR A 58 -11.52 -4.62 -0.19
N LEU A 59 -10.65 -5.25 -0.97
CA LEU A 59 -11.03 -6.39 -1.78
C LEU A 59 -11.42 -7.58 -0.92
N SER A 60 -10.65 -7.83 0.15
CA SER A 60 -10.95 -8.93 1.08
C SER A 60 -12.31 -8.76 1.73
N PHE A 61 -12.66 -7.54 2.12
CA PHE A 61 -13.97 -7.28 2.70
C PHE A 61 -15.08 -7.61 1.69
N LYS A 62 -14.91 -7.19 0.44
CA LYS A 62 -15.90 -7.48 -0.60
C LYS A 62 -16.04 -8.97 -0.85
N ASN A 63 -14.97 -9.73 -0.66
CA ASN A 63 -14.97 -11.18 -0.87
C ASN A 63 -15.30 -11.96 0.40
N GLY A 64 -15.63 -11.27 1.49
CA GLY A 64 -16.06 -11.93 2.72
C GLY A 64 -14.95 -12.56 3.53
N LEU A 65 -13.72 -12.11 3.39
CA LEU A 65 -12.60 -12.64 4.18
C LEU A 65 -12.59 -12.00 5.57
N LEU A 66 -13.38 -12.59 6.44
CA LEU A 66 -13.52 -12.13 7.83
C LEU A 66 -13.16 -13.26 8.76
N ASP A 67 -12.58 -12.92 9.91
CA ASP A 67 -12.36 -13.92 10.94
C ASP A 67 -13.64 -14.10 11.78
N GLU A 68 -13.58 -14.98 12.78
CA GLU A 68 -14.77 -15.31 13.57
C GLU A 68 -15.28 -14.14 14.39
N ARG A 69 -14.49 -13.07 14.50
CA ARG A 69 -14.90 -11.87 15.22
C ARG A 69 -15.30 -10.75 14.26
N GLY A 70 -15.44 -11.06 12.98
CA GLY A 70 -15.86 -10.11 11.97
C GLY A 70 -14.77 -9.15 11.52
N ARG A 71 -13.51 -9.43 11.85
CA ARG A 71 -12.40 -8.55 11.47
C ARG A 71 -11.87 -8.92 10.09
N VAL A 72 -11.66 -7.91 9.27
CA VAL A 72 -11.12 -8.11 7.91
C VAL A 72 -9.66 -8.49 8.00
N PHE A 73 -9.26 -9.52 7.25
CA PHE A 73 -7.86 -9.85 7.11
C PHE A 73 -7.54 -10.04 5.63
N ILE A 74 -6.25 -9.96 5.32
CA ILE A 74 -5.78 -10.21 3.96
C ILE A 74 -4.76 -11.34 3.98
N ILE A 75 -4.63 -11.97 2.83
CA ILE A 75 -3.57 -12.92 2.56
C ILE A 75 -2.77 -12.31 1.42
N TYR A 76 -1.51 -12.00 1.68
CA TYR A 76 -0.69 -11.31 0.71
C TYR A 76 0.69 -11.94 0.72
N LYS A 77 0.94 -12.79 -0.25
CA LYS A 77 2.22 -13.49 -0.33
C LYS A 77 3.33 -12.53 -0.70
N VAL A 78 4.53 -12.80 -0.19
CA VAL A 78 5.68 -11.94 -0.43
C VAL A 78 5.94 -11.75 -1.91
N GLU A 79 5.84 -12.81 -2.71
CA GLU A 79 6.08 -12.72 -4.14
C GLU A 79 5.11 -11.76 -4.82
N ALA A 80 3.83 -11.86 -4.46
CA ALA A 80 2.82 -10.97 -5.02
C ALA A 80 3.09 -9.51 -4.60
N LEU A 81 3.47 -9.32 -3.34
CA LEU A 81 3.77 -7.99 -2.83
C LEU A 81 4.99 -7.40 -3.52
N MET A 82 6.01 -8.22 -3.78
CA MET A 82 7.18 -7.78 -4.55
C MET A 82 6.78 -7.35 -5.94
N ASN A 83 5.94 -8.15 -6.61
CA ASN A 83 5.49 -7.82 -7.96
C ASN A 83 4.66 -6.54 -7.99
N ASP A 84 3.78 -6.38 -7.03
CA ASP A 84 2.88 -5.23 -7.01
C ASP A 84 3.59 -3.94 -6.61
N SER A 85 4.60 -4.04 -5.74
CA SER A 85 5.27 -2.86 -5.19
C SER A 85 6.54 -2.49 -5.93
N GLY A 86 7.14 -3.45 -6.63
CA GLY A 86 8.46 -3.25 -7.22
C GLY A 86 9.60 -3.30 -6.22
N LEU A 87 9.32 -3.67 -4.97
CA LEU A 87 10.35 -3.76 -3.95
C LEU A 87 10.98 -5.14 -3.93
N SER A 88 12.23 -5.21 -3.45
CA SER A 88 12.91 -6.49 -3.27
C SER A 88 12.32 -7.24 -2.08
N ASN A 89 12.65 -8.53 -1.98
CA ASN A 89 12.25 -9.34 -0.83
C ASN A 89 12.71 -8.69 0.47
N LYS A 90 13.96 -8.24 0.50
CA LYS A 90 14.53 -7.62 1.69
C LYS A 90 13.79 -6.35 2.09
N SER A 91 13.46 -5.54 1.10
CA SER A 91 12.71 -4.29 1.35
C SER A 91 11.29 -4.56 1.82
N VAL A 92 10.62 -5.55 1.22
CA VAL A 92 9.28 -5.93 1.66
C VAL A 92 9.32 -6.33 3.14
N ALA A 93 10.30 -7.15 3.53
CA ALA A 93 10.43 -7.58 4.92
C ALA A 93 10.69 -6.40 5.83
N LYS A 94 11.60 -5.52 5.45
CA LYS A 94 11.99 -4.38 6.27
C LYS A 94 10.82 -3.44 6.52
N PHE A 95 10.12 -3.07 5.47
CA PHE A 95 9.06 -2.08 5.59
C PHE A 95 7.76 -2.67 6.15
N SER A 96 7.53 -3.97 5.94
CA SER A 96 6.43 -4.65 6.62
C SER A 96 6.67 -4.71 8.13
N ASN A 97 7.91 -4.99 8.55
CA ASN A 97 8.26 -4.97 9.96
C ASN A 97 8.08 -3.58 10.55
N GLU A 98 8.43 -2.56 9.81
CA GLU A 98 8.25 -1.18 10.25
C GLU A 98 6.77 -0.87 10.49
N LEU A 99 5.91 -1.29 9.56
CA LEU A 99 4.47 -1.09 9.71
C LEU A 99 3.94 -1.80 10.94
N GLU A 100 4.43 -3.01 11.20
CA GLU A 100 3.97 -3.76 12.37
C GLU A 100 4.43 -3.10 13.65
N GLU A 101 5.65 -2.60 13.69
CA GLU A 101 6.17 -1.89 14.86
C GLU A 101 5.36 -0.64 15.17
N TYR A 102 4.87 0.03 14.14
CA TYR A 102 3.99 1.20 14.31
C TYR A 102 2.56 0.82 14.67
N GLY A 103 2.22 -0.49 14.65
CA GLY A 103 0.87 -0.93 14.92
C GLY A 103 -0.08 -0.75 13.74
N LEU A 104 0.45 -0.54 12.55
CA LEU A 104 -0.37 -0.29 11.35
C LEU A 104 -0.78 -1.57 10.63
N ILE A 105 -0.08 -2.67 10.90
CA ILE A 105 -0.51 -4.01 10.51
C ILE A 105 -0.23 -4.95 11.67
N LYS A 106 -0.91 -6.09 11.65
CA LYS A 106 -0.66 -7.17 12.58
C LYS A 106 -0.68 -8.47 11.80
N ARG A 107 0.41 -9.23 11.90
CA ARG A 107 0.53 -10.49 11.19
C ARG A 107 0.27 -11.63 12.16
N LYS A 108 -0.44 -12.65 11.67
CA LYS A 108 -0.77 -13.81 12.49
C LYS A 108 -0.46 -15.08 11.71
N ARG A 109 0.34 -15.94 12.33
CA ARG A 109 0.60 -17.28 11.80
C ARG A 109 -0.46 -18.23 12.32
N LEU A 110 -0.97 -19.06 11.41
CA LEU A 110 -2.00 -20.02 11.77
C LEU A 110 -1.46 -21.45 11.87
N GLY A 111 -0.20 -21.67 11.50
CA GLY A 111 0.42 -22.98 11.58
C GLY A 111 0.68 -23.59 10.23
N LEU A 112 1.14 -24.84 10.24
CA LEU A 112 1.54 -25.53 9.02
C LEU A 112 0.38 -25.69 8.06
N GLY A 113 0.66 -25.42 6.79
CA GLY A 113 -0.32 -25.58 5.74
C GLY A 113 -1.34 -24.47 5.64
N GLN A 114 -1.25 -23.47 6.51
CA GLN A 114 -2.19 -22.34 6.51
C GLN A 114 -1.44 -21.08 6.12
N PRO A 115 -2.00 -20.25 5.23
CA PRO A 115 -1.38 -18.97 4.92
C PRO A 115 -1.44 -18.03 6.11
N ASN A 116 -0.43 -17.18 6.23
CA ASN A 116 -0.42 -16.15 7.26
C ASN A 116 -1.49 -15.13 6.96
N ARG A 117 -2.10 -14.62 8.02
CA ARG A 117 -3.06 -13.53 7.92
C ARG A 117 -2.38 -12.21 8.25
N ILE A 118 -2.81 -11.16 7.56
CA ILE A 118 -2.38 -9.80 7.85
C ILE A 118 -3.64 -8.99 8.13
N TYR A 119 -3.65 -8.35 9.28
CA TYR A 119 -4.71 -7.41 9.63
C TYR A 119 -4.19 -6.01 9.38
N VAL A 120 -4.88 -5.26 8.52
CA VAL A 120 -4.55 -3.86 8.27
C VAL A 120 -5.31 -3.06 9.32
N MET A 121 -4.57 -2.34 10.15
CA MET A 121 -5.18 -1.67 11.30
C MET A 121 -5.72 -0.31 10.91
N ASN A 122 -6.86 0.02 11.50
CA ASN A 122 -7.51 1.30 11.27
C ASN A 122 -6.96 2.30 12.27
N PHE A 123 -6.01 3.11 11.85
CA PHE A 123 -5.33 4.02 12.78
C PHE A 123 -6.20 5.21 13.21
N ARG A 124 -7.40 5.33 12.66
CA ARG A 124 -8.35 6.34 13.12
C ARG A 124 -9.16 5.87 14.32
N ASN A 125 -9.14 4.56 14.62
CA ASN A 125 -9.86 4.00 15.74
C ASN A 125 -8.88 3.55 16.80
N ARG A 126 -8.98 4.12 17.98
CA ARG A 126 -8.18 3.72 19.13
C ARG A 126 -9.00 2.79 20.01
N LYS A 127 -8.31 1.84 20.60
CA LYS A 127 -8.97 0.96 21.55
C LYS A 127 -9.30 1.71 22.82
#